data_68f8bf9e896cf31726e5e42583c5a82e
#
_entry.id   68f8bf9e896cf31726e5e42583c5a82e
#
_cell.length_a   1.000
_cell.length_b   1.000
_cell.length_c   1.000
_cell.angle_alpha   90.00
_cell.angle_beta   90.00
_cell.angle_gamma   90.00
#
_symmetry.space_group_name_H-M   'P 1'
#
loop_
_entity.id
_entity.type
_entity.pdbx_description
1 polymer ?
#
loop_
_entity_poly.entity_id
_entity_poly.type
_entity_poly.pdbx_seq_one_letter_code
_entity_poly.pdbx_strand_id
1 'polypeptide(L)'
;MPLKKPFTGKTIKPADEPTEPHGDALDRYDVLILRELQHDARLSNAELAARIGLSAAPTWRRVKWLEEQGYITGYRAEIDRRKIGLGVLAFVRVDAERNNGLATRALEDAIRKLPEVIACHYISGTGTFELQVMATDLDAFSRFSIDTLLNLPNVKDIHTSFSLGEVKAGAALPLSHLHTGKTRSR
;
A
#
# COMPACT_ATOMS: atom_id res chain seq x y z
N MET A 1 30.68 16.59 64.72
CA MET A 1 30.04 15.80 63.69
C MET A 1 29.35 16.74 62.72
N PRO A 2 29.78 16.90 61.45
CA PRO A 2 29.14 17.76 60.49
C PRO A 2 28.07 17.01 59.71
N LEU A 3 26.91 17.60 59.56
CA LEU A 3 25.75 17.13 58.85
C LEU A 3 26.01 16.97 57.33
N LYS A 4 25.70 15.79 56.76
CA LYS A 4 25.76 15.54 55.32
C LYS A 4 24.73 16.38 54.58
N LYS A 5 25.17 17.11 53.56
CA LYS A 5 24.34 17.84 52.61
C LYS A 5 23.47 16.87 51.77
N PRO A 6 22.21 17.19 51.42
CA PRO A 6 21.38 16.35 50.57
C PRO A 6 21.88 16.36 49.12
N PHE A 7 21.82 15.19 48.53
CA PHE A 7 22.17 14.91 47.15
C PHE A 7 21.17 15.59 46.21
N THR A 8 21.62 16.63 45.51
CA THR A 8 20.81 17.26 44.46
C THR A 8 20.85 16.39 43.20
N GLY A 9 19.83 15.56 43.02
CA GLY A 9 19.63 14.81 41.81
C GLY A 9 19.52 15.74 40.60
N LYS A 10 20.46 15.64 39.66
CA LYS A 10 20.34 16.24 38.33
C LYS A 10 19.08 15.68 37.66
N THR A 11 18.06 16.51 37.47
CA THR A 11 16.92 16.22 36.59
C THR A 11 17.46 15.97 35.20
N ILE A 12 17.39 14.72 34.75
CA ILE A 12 17.65 14.35 33.35
C ILE A 12 16.55 15.02 32.53
N LYS A 13 16.89 16.03 31.75
CA LYS A 13 15.97 16.56 30.73
C LYS A 13 15.60 15.42 29.81
N PRO A 14 14.30 15.20 29.48
CA PRO A 14 13.92 14.29 28.43
C PRO A 14 14.62 14.77 27.15
N ALA A 15 15.20 13.81 26.41
CA ALA A 15 15.81 14.07 25.12
C ALA A 15 14.83 14.85 24.24
N ASP A 16 15.34 15.85 23.52
CA ASP A 16 14.58 16.73 22.63
C ASP A 16 13.59 15.90 21.81
N GLU A 17 12.29 16.02 22.11
CA GLU A 17 11.22 15.50 21.28
C GLU A 17 11.31 16.22 19.92
N PRO A 18 11.50 15.50 18.82
CA PRO A 18 11.44 16.13 17.51
C PRO A 18 10.00 16.58 17.25
N THR A 19 9.76 17.88 17.39
CA THR A 19 8.44 18.48 17.49
C THR A 19 7.77 18.74 16.15
N GLU A 20 8.48 18.62 15.02
CA GLU A 20 7.89 18.89 13.70
C GLU A 20 8.42 17.94 12.63
N PRO A 21 7.59 17.50 11.66
CA PRO A 21 8.08 16.84 10.46
C PRO A 21 8.94 17.83 9.68
N HIS A 22 10.17 17.48 9.41
CA HIS A 22 11.13 18.36 8.77
C HIS A 22 11.23 18.11 7.28
N GLY A 23 10.72 19.04 6.46
CA GLY A 23 10.93 19.09 5.02
C GLY A 23 10.20 17.97 4.22
N ASP A 24 10.49 17.88 2.93
CA ASP A 24 9.87 16.94 1.99
C ASP A 24 10.34 15.47 2.16
N ALA A 25 11.20 15.17 3.11
CA ALA A 25 11.79 13.85 3.31
C ALA A 25 11.29 13.20 4.61
N LEU A 26 10.97 11.89 4.52
CA LEU A 26 10.59 11.08 5.67
C LEU A 26 11.73 10.98 6.69
N ASP A 27 11.42 11.21 7.96
CA ASP A 27 12.35 10.97 9.05
C ASP A 27 12.21 9.54 9.65
N ARG A 28 13.03 9.24 10.65
CA ARG A 28 13.01 7.94 11.33
C ARG A 28 11.63 7.59 11.89
N TYR A 29 10.94 8.54 12.48
CA TYR A 29 9.64 8.28 13.12
C TYR A 29 8.54 8.09 12.08
N ASP A 30 8.59 8.80 10.95
CA ASP A 30 7.66 8.61 9.84
C ASP A 30 7.79 7.20 9.27
N VAL A 31 9.02 6.71 9.07
CA VAL A 31 9.27 5.33 8.63
C VAL A 31 8.78 4.30 9.64
N LEU A 32 8.95 4.55 10.96
CA LEU A 32 8.40 3.69 12.01
C LEU A 32 6.87 3.67 11.98
N ILE A 33 6.22 4.82 11.85
CA ILE A 33 4.75 4.91 11.70
C ILE A 33 4.27 4.09 10.50
N LEU A 34 4.88 4.29 9.33
CA LEU A 34 4.52 3.54 8.12
C LEU A 34 4.70 2.04 8.31
N ARG A 35 5.76 1.61 9.00
CA ARG A 35 6.01 0.20 9.30
C ARG A 35 4.93 -0.40 10.20
N GLU A 36 4.61 0.26 11.32
CA GLU A 36 3.60 -0.22 12.25
C GLU A 36 2.21 -0.28 11.61
N LEU A 37 1.81 0.77 10.88
CA LEU A 37 0.50 0.83 10.24
C LEU A 37 0.33 -0.14 9.06
N GLN A 38 1.42 -0.55 8.39
CA GLN A 38 1.37 -1.63 7.41
C GLN A 38 1.10 -3.01 8.04
N HIS A 39 1.52 -3.22 9.29
CA HIS A 39 1.27 -4.46 10.03
C HIS A 39 -0.09 -4.47 10.71
N ASP A 40 -0.49 -3.36 11.28
CA ASP A 40 -1.79 -3.21 11.95
C ASP A 40 -2.35 -1.80 11.78
N ALA A 41 -3.22 -1.64 10.80
CA ALA A 41 -3.91 -0.39 10.52
C ALA A 41 -4.98 0.00 11.56
N ARG A 42 -5.25 -0.87 12.56
CA ARG A 42 -6.26 -0.64 13.61
C ARG A 42 -5.66 -0.07 14.89
N LEU A 43 -4.35 0.14 14.94
CA LEU A 43 -3.70 0.74 16.09
C LEU A 43 -4.33 2.10 16.41
N SER A 44 -4.71 2.29 17.66
CA SER A 44 -5.03 3.61 18.17
C SER A 44 -3.77 4.49 18.16
N ASN A 45 -3.96 5.80 18.12
CA ASN A 45 -2.83 6.73 18.17
C ASN A 45 -1.97 6.57 19.44
N ALA A 46 -2.57 6.18 20.56
CA ALA A 46 -1.85 5.93 21.81
C ALA A 46 -0.97 4.68 21.73
N GLU A 47 -1.49 3.59 21.15
CA GLU A 47 -0.73 2.35 20.93
C GLU A 47 0.40 2.56 19.94
N LEU A 48 0.14 3.27 18.84
CA LEU A 48 1.15 3.61 17.86
C LEU A 48 2.28 4.45 18.49
N ALA A 49 1.93 5.48 19.25
CA ALA A 49 2.87 6.34 19.96
C ALA A 49 3.77 5.53 20.90
N ALA A 50 3.18 4.62 21.68
CA ALA A 50 3.93 3.74 22.58
C ALA A 50 4.91 2.85 21.84
N ARG A 51 4.53 2.27 20.68
CA ARG A 51 5.40 1.41 19.87
C ARG A 51 6.59 2.13 19.26
N ILE A 52 6.40 3.39 18.85
CA ILE A 52 7.47 4.17 18.21
C ILE A 52 8.27 5.04 19.18
N GLY A 53 7.90 5.06 20.47
CA GLY A 53 8.60 5.82 21.51
C GLY A 53 8.36 7.33 21.45
N LEU A 54 7.16 7.76 21.04
CA LEU A 54 6.72 9.16 21.05
C LEU A 54 5.50 9.36 21.96
N SER A 55 5.17 10.60 22.27
CA SER A 55 3.89 10.95 22.89
C SER A 55 2.76 11.00 21.83
N ALA A 56 1.50 10.92 22.30
CA ALA A 56 0.33 10.80 21.41
C ALA A 56 0.15 12.01 20.47
N ALA A 57 0.41 13.22 20.94
CA ALA A 57 0.18 14.43 20.15
C ALA A 57 1.12 14.57 18.93
N PRO A 58 2.45 14.42 19.04
CA PRO A 58 3.33 14.43 17.88
C PRO A 58 3.07 13.23 16.96
N THR A 59 2.73 12.06 17.49
CA THR A 59 2.37 10.89 16.66
C THR A 59 1.16 11.18 15.78
N TRP A 60 0.10 11.75 16.35
CA TRP A 60 -1.09 12.13 15.60
C TRP A 60 -0.79 13.13 14.48
N ARG A 61 0.01 14.17 14.77
CA ARG A 61 0.40 15.17 13.75
C ARG A 61 1.16 14.54 12.60
N ARG A 62 2.06 13.59 12.90
CA ARG A 62 2.83 12.87 11.87
C ARG A 62 1.95 11.96 11.01
N VAL A 63 1.07 11.19 11.61
CA VAL A 63 0.11 10.36 10.86
C VAL A 63 -0.72 11.22 9.92
N LYS A 64 -1.28 12.31 10.42
CA LYS A 64 -2.06 13.24 9.62
C LYS A 64 -1.26 13.85 8.47
N TRP A 65 -0.02 14.24 8.73
CA TRP A 65 0.87 14.74 7.69
C TRP A 65 1.17 13.68 6.62
N LEU A 66 1.44 12.42 7.02
CA LEU A 66 1.65 11.31 6.08
C LEU A 66 0.42 11.02 5.21
N GLU A 67 -0.77 11.20 5.75
CA GLU A 67 -2.03 11.11 4.99
C GLU A 67 -2.18 12.29 4.02
N GLU A 68 -1.96 13.52 4.48
CA GLU A 68 -2.06 14.74 3.67
C GLU A 68 -1.04 14.78 2.54
N GLN A 69 0.18 14.25 2.77
CA GLN A 69 1.22 14.14 1.74
C GLN A 69 1.04 12.92 0.83
N GLY A 70 0.04 12.05 1.09
CA GLY A 70 -0.25 10.89 0.28
C GLY A 70 0.71 9.70 0.46
N TYR A 71 1.55 9.70 1.50
CA TYR A 71 2.33 8.51 1.87
C TYR A 71 1.41 7.39 2.36
N ILE A 72 0.35 7.73 3.07
CA ILE A 72 -0.74 6.84 3.44
C ILE A 72 -1.92 7.17 2.54
N THR A 73 -2.22 6.29 1.61
CA THR A 73 -3.30 6.48 0.62
C THR A 73 -4.65 5.96 1.10
N GLY A 74 -4.69 5.27 2.23
CA GLY A 74 -5.91 4.75 2.83
C GLY A 74 -5.67 3.54 3.71
N TYR A 75 -6.73 3.10 4.37
CA TYR A 75 -6.78 1.92 5.23
C TYR A 75 -7.81 0.95 4.67
N ARG A 76 -7.44 -0.32 4.51
CA ARG A 76 -8.32 -1.34 3.94
C ARG A 76 -8.34 -2.58 4.82
N ALA A 77 -9.51 -3.21 4.92
CA ALA A 77 -9.62 -4.53 5.49
C ALA A 77 -9.16 -5.59 4.49
N GLU A 78 -8.37 -6.55 4.94
CA GLU A 78 -8.10 -7.77 4.19
C GLU A 78 -9.30 -8.71 4.32
N ILE A 79 -9.85 -9.13 3.18
CA ILE A 79 -11.01 -10.00 3.11
C ILE A 79 -10.59 -11.35 2.53
N ASP A 80 -10.91 -12.43 3.24
CA ASP A 80 -10.72 -13.77 2.70
C ASP A 80 -11.70 -14.01 1.54
N ARG A 81 -11.18 -13.93 0.32
CA ARG A 81 -11.95 -14.07 -0.92
C ARG A 81 -12.71 -15.39 -1.02
N ARG A 82 -12.15 -16.48 -0.47
CA ARG A 82 -12.78 -17.80 -0.50
C ARG A 82 -14.00 -17.85 0.42
N LYS A 83 -13.93 -17.19 1.57
CA LYS A 83 -15.07 -17.11 2.52
C LYS A 83 -16.24 -16.33 1.96
N ILE A 84 -16.00 -15.39 1.05
CA ILE A 84 -17.07 -14.64 0.36
C ILE A 84 -17.43 -15.23 -1.00
N GLY A 85 -16.95 -16.44 -1.33
CA GLY A 85 -17.33 -17.17 -2.53
C GLY A 85 -16.53 -16.85 -3.79
N LEU A 86 -15.46 -16.05 -3.73
CA LEU A 86 -14.58 -15.77 -4.87
C LEU A 86 -13.49 -16.85 -4.96
N GLY A 87 -13.82 -17.97 -5.62
CA GLY A 87 -12.96 -19.14 -5.72
C GLY A 87 -11.82 -19.01 -6.72
N VAL A 88 -12.01 -18.22 -7.78
CA VAL A 88 -11.07 -18.08 -8.89
C VAL A 88 -10.34 -16.75 -8.85
N LEU A 89 -9.02 -16.80 -8.96
CA LEU A 89 -8.15 -15.69 -9.30
C LEU A 89 -7.48 -15.99 -10.63
N ALA A 90 -7.69 -15.12 -11.61
CA ALA A 90 -7.05 -15.20 -12.92
C ALA A 90 -6.13 -14.00 -13.16
N PHE A 91 -5.01 -14.26 -13.80
CA PHE A 91 -4.13 -13.25 -14.39
C PHE A 91 -4.42 -13.21 -15.89
N VAL A 92 -4.95 -12.10 -16.36
CA VAL A 92 -5.35 -11.93 -17.74
C VAL A 92 -4.47 -10.89 -18.40
N ARG A 93 -3.63 -11.35 -19.32
CA ARG A 93 -2.86 -10.48 -20.18
C ARG A 93 -3.72 -10.05 -21.36
N VAL A 94 -3.78 -8.76 -21.58
CA VAL A 94 -4.56 -8.15 -22.67
C VAL A 94 -3.59 -7.56 -23.69
N ASP A 95 -3.74 -7.96 -24.93
CA ASP A 95 -3.06 -7.38 -26.08
C ASP A 95 -3.95 -6.32 -26.73
N ALA A 96 -3.44 -5.07 -26.78
CA ALA A 96 -4.15 -3.99 -27.44
C ALA A 96 -3.93 -4.03 -28.97
N GLU A 97 -5.00 -3.76 -29.73
CA GLU A 97 -4.91 -3.70 -31.18
C GLU A 97 -4.04 -2.53 -31.68
N ARG A 98 -4.13 -1.38 -30.98
CA ARG A 98 -3.42 -0.15 -31.28
C ARG A 98 -2.79 0.47 -30.04
N ASN A 99 -1.53 0.80 -30.14
CA ASN A 99 -0.78 1.49 -29.08
C ASN A 99 -0.75 3.01 -29.32
N ASN A 100 -1.92 3.64 -29.42
CA ASN A 100 -2.02 5.10 -29.46
C ASN A 100 -2.75 5.61 -28.21
N GLY A 101 -2.45 6.86 -27.82
CA GLY A 101 -2.92 7.41 -26.55
C GLY A 101 -4.43 7.48 -26.37
N LEU A 102 -5.23 7.60 -27.43
CA LEU A 102 -6.70 7.65 -27.34
C LEU A 102 -7.28 6.24 -27.15
N ALA A 103 -6.85 5.27 -27.96
CA ALA A 103 -7.34 3.91 -27.87
C ALA A 103 -6.94 3.25 -26.54
N THR A 104 -5.72 3.51 -26.06
CA THR A 104 -5.25 3.04 -24.77
C THR A 104 -6.07 3.60 -23.61
N ARG A 105 -6.36 4.91 -23.61
CA ARG A 105 -7.19 5.53 -22.56
C ARG A 105 -8.62 4.99 -22.55
N ALA A 106 -9.22 4.75 -23.72
CA ALA A 106 -10.55 4.17 -23.80
C ALA A 106 -10.61 2.77 -23.16
N LEU A 107 -9.57 1.95 -23.38
CA LEU A 107 -9.43 0.64 -22.75
C LEU A 107 -9.23 0.77 -21.23
N GLU A 108 -8.33 1.65 -20.77
CA GLU A 108 -8.12 1.91 -19.35
C GLU A 108 -9.40 2.32 -18.64
N ASP A 109 -10.17 3.25 -19.23
CA ASP A 109 -11.41 3.75 -18.64
C ASP A 109 -12.50 2.68 -18.61
N ALA A 110 -12.50 1.76 -19.57
CA ALA A 110 -13.40 0.62 -19.59
C ALA A 110 -12.99 -0.39 -18.48
N ILE A 111 -11.71 -0.74 -18.35
CA ILE A 111 -11.20 -1.65 -17.32
C ILE A 111 -11.50 -1.11 -15.91
N ARG A 112 -11.32 0.18 -15.66
CA ARG A 112 -11.59 0.80 -14.34
C ARG A 112 -13.02 0.62 -13.84
N LYS A 113 -13.98 0.35 -14.74
CA LYS A 113 -15.39 0.18 -14.39
C LYS A 113 -15.76 -1.26 -14.07
N LEU A 114 -14.86 -2.22 -14.25
CA LEU A 114 -15.12 -3.64 -14.04
C LEU A 114 -14.84 -4.03 -12.60
N PRO A 115 -15.86 -4.37 -11.80
CA PRO A 115 -15.67 -4.74 -10.40
C PRO A 115 -14.94 -6.08 -10.23
N GLU A 116 -14.97 -6.95 -11.22
CA GLU A 116 -14.25 -8.22 -11.23
C GLU A 116 -12.72 -8.02 -11.35
N VAL A 117 -12.28 -6.88 -11.89
CA VAL A 117 -10.87 -6.53 -12.05
C VAL A 117 -10.38 -5.82 -10.79
N ILE A 118 -9.62 -6.52 -9.97
CA ILE A 118 -9.09 -6.00 -8.70
C ILE A 118 -7.75 -5.27 -8.83
N ALA A 119 -7.01 -5.53 -9.91
CA ALA A 119 -5.77 -4.83 -10.26
C ALA A 119 -5.56 -4.84 -11.78
N CYS A 120 -4.97 -3.77 -12.29
CA CYS A 120 -4.57 -3.66 -13.69
C CYS A 120 -3.23 -2.93 -13.77
N HIS A 121 -2.27 -3.51 -14.48
CA HIS A 121 -0.96 -2.93 -14.69
C HIS A 121 -0.68 -2.78 -16.18
N TYR A 122 -0.13 -1.63 -16.59
CA TYR A 122 0.49 -1.48 -17.89
C TYR A 122 1.87 -2.14 -17.82
N ILE A 123 2.11 -3.12 -18.68
CA ILE A 123 3.33 -3.94 -18.63
C ILE A 123 4.22 -3.72 -19.86
N SER A 124 5.52 -3.87 -19.67
CA SER A 124 6.50 -3.96 -20.77
C SER A 124 6.65 -5.41 -21.19
N GLY A 125 6.93 -5.64 -22.47
CA GLY A 125 7.13 -6.98 -23.04
C GLY A 125 5.95 -7.45 -23.85
N THR A 126 5.56 -8.72 -23.70
CA THR A 126 4.42 -9.31 -24.42
C THR A 126 3.12 -8.90 -23.74
N GLY A 127 2.19 -8.38 -24.52
CA GLY A 127 0.92 -7.83 -24.02
C GLY A 127 1.03 -6.34 -23.65
N THR A 128 -0.14 -5.72 -23.46
CA THR A 128 -0.22 -4.30 -23.11
C THR A 128 -0.59 -4.11 -21.64
N PHE A 129 -1.54 -4.91 -21.15
CA PHE A 129 -2.01 -4.86 -19.76
C PHE A 129 -1.98 -6.24 -19.12
N GLU A 130 -1.78 -6.26 -17.81
CA GLU A 130 -2.03 -7.45 -16.99
C GLU A 130 -3.07 -7.12 -15.94
N LEU A 131 -4.17 -7.87 -15.95
CA LEU A 131 -5.27 -7.75 -15.02
C LEU A 131 -5.26 -8.89 -14.01
N GLN A 132 -5.65 -8.60 -12.78
CA GLN A 132 -6.04 -9.60 -11.81
C GLN A 132 -7.57 -9.60 -11.73
N VAL A 133 -8.17 -10.74 -12.08
CA VAL A 133 -9.62 -10.92 -12.18
C VAL A 133 -10.08 -11.91 -11.12
N MET A 134 -11.13 -11.55 -10.38
CA MET A 134 -11.79 -12.44 -9.44
C MET A 134 -13.11 -12.95 -10.01
N ALA A 135 -13.39 -14.23 -9.81
CA ALA A 135 -14.67 -14.84 -10.15
C ALA A 135 -15.08 -15.88 -9.09
N THR A 136 -16.35 -16.22 -9.04
CA THR A 136 -16.88 -17.25 -8.16
C THR A 136 -16.37 -18.65 -8.57
N ASP A 137 -16.39 -18.93 -9.85
CA ASP A 137 -16.02 -20.19 -10.45
C ASP A 137 -15.50 -19.99 -11.89
N LEU A 138 -15.10 -21.08 -12.55
CA LEU A 138 -14.56 -21.03 -13.91
C LEU A 138 -15.63 -20.67 -14.95
N ASP A 139 -16.90 -21.07 -14.75
CA ASP A 139 -17.98 -20.74 -15.68
C ASP A 139 -18.30 -19.24 -15.63
N ALA A 140 -18.32 -18.64 -14.43
CA ALA A 140 -18.46 -17.20 -14.26
C ALA A 140 -17.29 -16.44 -14.91
N PHE A 141 -16.07 -16.91 -14.72
CA PHE A 141 -14.91 -16.33 -15.39
C PHE A 141 -15.00 -16.46 -16.91
N SER A 142 -15.40 -17.60 -17.43
CA SER A 142 -15.53 -17.83 -18.88
C SER A 142 -16.54 -16.88 -19.51
N ARG A 143 -17.72 -16.71 -18.89
CA ARG A 143 -18.72 -15.72 -19.34
C ARG A 143 -18.16 -14.31 -19.32
N PHE A 144 -17.54 -13.90 -18.22
CA PHE A 144 -16.92 -12.58 -18.09
C PHE A 144 -15.83 -12.34 -19.15
N SER A 145 -15.01 -13.34 -19.43
CA SER A 145 -13.95 -13.28 -20.43
C SER A 145 -14.52 -13.07 -21.85
N ILE A 146 -15.51 -13.87 -22.22
CA ILE A 146 -16.10 -13.86 -23.58
C ILE A 146 -17.01 -12.63 -23.75
N ASP A 147 -17.91 -12.40 -22.81
CA ASP A 147 -18.96 -11.39 -22.96
C ASP A 147 -18.47 -9.97 -22.64
N THR A 148 -17.41 -9.84 -21.84
CA THR A 148 -16.93 -8.54 -21.37
C THR A 148 -15.51 -8.25 -21.84
N LEU A 149 -14.51 -9.04 -21.46
CA LEU A 149 -13.10 -8.67 -21.70
C LEU A 149 -12.75 -8.61 -23.18
N LEU A 150 -13.18 -9.61 -23.99
CA LEU A 150 -12.93 -9.62 -25.43
C LEU A 150 -13.71 -8.53 -26.19
N ASN A 151 -14.76 -7.99 -25.60
CA ASN A 151 -15.55 -6.89 -26.16
C ASN A 151 -15.13 -5.49 -25.70
N LEU A 152 -14.09 -5.39 -24.88
CA LEU A 152 -13.55 -4.09 -24.49
C LEU A 152 -12.96 -3.35 -25.71
N PRO A 153 -13.02 -2.00 -25.72
CA PRO A 153 -12.46 -1.22 -26.80
C PRO A 153 -10.96 -1.49 -26.93
N ASN A 154 -10.46 -1.64 -28.17
CA ASN A 154 -9.05 -1.81 -28.49
C ASN A 154 -8.41 -3.12 -27.97
N VAL A 155 -9.19 -4.10 -27.58
CA VAL A 155 -8.67 -5.44 -27.26
C VAL A 155 -8.52 -6.24 -28.54
N LYS A 156 -7.31 -6.78 -28.77
CA LYS A 156 -7.00 -7.67 -29.89
C LYS A 156 -7.11 -9.13 -29.46
N ASP A 157 -6.53 -9.45 -28.31
CA ASP A 157 -6.49 -10.82 -27.78
C ASP A 157 -6.29 -10.79 -26.26
N ILE A 158 -6.60 -11.91 -25.61
CA ILE A 158 -6.37 -12.10 -24.18
C ILE A 158 -5.71 -13.46 -23.92
N HIS A 159 -4.79 -13.49 -22.96
CA HIS A 159 -4.14 -14.71 -22.49
C HIS A 159 -4.38 -14.86 -20.99
N THR A 160 -4.98 -15.98 -20.59
CA THR A 160 -5.36 -16.22 -19.19
C THR A 160 -4.48 -17.27 -18.53
N SER A 161 -4.06 -16.99 -17.30
CA SER A 161 -3.44 -17.93 -16.39
C SER A 161 -4.21 -17.94 -15.08
N PHE A 162 -4.51 -19.10 -14.53
CA PHE A 162 -5.21 -19.23 -13.26
C PHE A 162 -4.22 -19.42 -12.10
N SER A 163 -4.49 -18.76 -10.98
CA SER A 163 -3.76 -19.00 -9.74
C SER A 163 -4.13 -20.38 -9.19
N LEU A 164 -3.15 -21.26 -9.10
CA LEU A 164 -3.31 -22.58 -8.47
C LEU A 164 -3.19 -22.50 -6.94
N GLY A 165 -2.56 -21.45 -6.42
CA GLY A 165 -2.40 -21.21 -5.00
C GLY A 165 -1.65 -19.92 -4.75
N GLU A 166 -1.89 -19.31 -3.60
CA GLU A 166 -1.22 -18.10 -3.16
C GLU A 166 -0.08 -18.46 -2.21
N VAL A 167 1.14 -18.17 -2.60
CA VAL A 167 2.34 -18.44 -1.79
C VAL A 167 2.62 -17.29 -0.81
N LYS A 168 2.28 -16.07 -1.21
CA LYS A 168 2.46 -14.87 -0.40
C LYS A 168 1.38 -13.86 -0.72
N ALA A 169 0.52 -13.59 0.24
CA ALA A 169 -0.50 -12.52 0.17
C ALA A 169 0.11 -11.16 0.52
N GLY A 170 -0.62 -10.09 0.19
CA GLY A 170 -0.30 -8.69 0.35
C GLY A 170 0.69 -8.31 1.46
N ALA A 171 1.97 -8.53 1.21
CA ALA A 171 3.01 -8.23 2.18
C ALA A 171 3.22 -6.73 2.33
N ALA A 172 3.66 -6.31 3.51
CA ALA A 172 4.11 -4.95 3.75
C ALA A 172 5.18 -4.54 2.73
N LEU A 173 5.11 -3.31 2.25
CA LEU A 173 6.12 -2.74 1.35
C LEU A 173 7.49 -2.68 2.05
N PRO A 174 8.59 -3.01 1.36
CA PRO A 174 9.93 -2.90 1.93
C PRO A 174 10.30 -1.42 2.11
N LEU A 175 10.57 -1.01 3.35
CA LEU A 175 10.95 0.36 3.69
C LEU A 175 12.47 0.53 3.92
N SER A 176 13.27 -0.51 3.69
CA SER A 176 14.71 -0.50 3.94
C SER A 176 15.51 0.49 3.07
N HIS A 177 14.96 0.88 1.93
CA HIS A 177 15.54 1.89 1.03
C HIS A 177 15.35 3.32 1.55
N LEU A 178 14.42 3.55 2.47
CA LEU A 178 14.22 4.84 3.11
C LEU A 178 15.34 5.05 4.14
N HIS A 179 16.41 5.70 3.71
CA HIS A 179 17.48 6.09 4.60
C HIS A 179 16.96 7.24 5.45
N THR A 180 16.76 6.99 6.73
CA THR A 180 16.55 8.06 7.72
C THR A 180 17.80 8.91 7.71
N GLY A 181 17.71 10.10 7.15
CA GLY A 181 18.86 10.95 6.86
C GLY A 181 19.79 11.11 8.06
N LYS A 182 21.01 10.57 7.95
CA LYS A 182 22.15 11.13 8.63
C LYS A 182 22.37 12.49 7.98
N THR A 183 22.09 13.55 8.71
CA THR A 183 22.57 14.92 8.42
C THR A 183 24.02 14.80 7.97
N ARG A 184 24.29 15.09 6.70
CA ARG A 184 25.66 15.35 6.26
C ARG A 184 26.12 16.60 7.00
N SER A 185 26.85 16.41 8.12
CA SER A 185 27.68 17.46 8.68
C SER A 185 28.73 17.83 7.61
N ARG A 186 28.65 19.05 7.16
CA ARG A 186 29.76 19.73 6.48
C ARG A 186 30.83 20.08 7.51
#